data_63c63ccc46b15c78ba904fb88bebe1b0
#
_entry.id   63c63ccc46b15c78ba904fb88bebe1b0
#
_cell.length_a   1.000
_cell.length_b   1.000
_cell.length_c   1.000
_cell.angle_alpha   90.00
_cell.angle_beta   90.00
_cell.angle_gamma   90.00
#
_symmetry.space_group_name_H-M   'P 1'
#
loop_
_entity.id
_entity.type
_entity.pdbx_description
1 polymer ?
#
loop_
_entity_poly.entity_id
_entity_poly.type
_entity_poly.pdbx_seq_one_letter_code
_entity_poly.pdbx_strand_id
1 'polypeptide(L)'
;AFSQVYKVERRGDRGVHYACKRIDISKMQKAELADAVNEIRILSSIKHPYIVGFYDAFLARRDRELWIVMEMCGCGDLASKVERYRKKRKYMDERVVWSHFIQMCEGLQCLHEQKIVHRDIKAANIFLAADGSVKIGDLNVSKRMKGALLRTQIGTPYYMSPEVWLNKPYSFGADVWAVGCLAYELCALRPPFV
;
A
#
# COMPACT_ATOMS: atom_id res chain seq x y z
N ALA A 1 6.94 -10.84 10.35
CA ALA A 1 7.15 -9.65 11.18
C ALA A 1 5.81 -8.98 11.38
N PHE A 2 5.45 -8.72 12.63
CA PHE A 2 4.28 -7.90 12.94
C PHE A 2 4.69 -6.44 12.73
N SER A 3 4.07 -5.75 11.78
CA SER A 3 4.17 -4.31 11.67
C SER A 3 2.98 -3.68 12.42
N GLN A 4 3.24 -2.60 13.13
CA GLN A 4 2.22 -1.79 13.79
C GLN A 4 2.28 -0.38 13.22
N VAL A 5 1.12 0.25 13.04
CA VAL A 5 1.04 1.64 12.58
C VAL A 5 0.45 2.49 13.69
N TYR A 6 1.11 3.61 13.96
CA TYR A 6 0.73 4.57 14.98
C TYR A 6 0.41 5.91 14.33
N LYS A 7 -0.59 6.59 14.87
CA LYS A 7 -0.80 8.02 14.62
C LYS A 7 0.14 8.78 15.53
N VAL A 8 0.99 9.61 14.97
CA VAL A 8 2.00 10.38 15.70
C VAL A 8 1.94 11.86 15.32
N GLU A 9 2.47 12.71 16.20
CA GLU A 9 2.65 14.15 15.99
C GLU A 9 4.13 14.48 16.21
N ARG A 10 4.71 15.33 15.35
CA ARG A 10 6.07 15.80 15.52
C ARG A 10 6.12 16.88 16.60
N ARG A 11 7.10 16.82 17.48
CA ARG A 11 7.33 17.90 18.46
C ARG A 11 7.59 19.21 17.72
N GLY A 12 6.75 20.22 17.94
CA GLY A 12 6.81 21.51 17.27
C GLY A 12 5.75 21.74 16.18
N ASP A 13 5.21 20.68 15.59
CA ASP A 13 4.19 20.76 14.52
C ASP A 13 2.80 20.45 15.08
N ARG A 14 2.32 21.26 16.06
CA ARG A 14 1.03 21.01 16.73
C ARG A 14 -0.11 20.89 15.71
N GLY A 15 -0.89 19.81 15.83
CA GLY A 15 -2.05 19.54 14.98
C GLY A 15 -1.73 18.82 13.66
N VAL A 16 -0.45 18.66 13.31
CA VAL A 16 -0.04 17.89 12.14
C VAL A 16 0.21 16.43 12.53
N HIS A 17 -0.54 15.52 11.92
CA HIS A 17 -0.45 14.10 12.22
C HIS A 17 0.24 13.33 11.09
N TYR A 18 1.00 12.32 11.49
CA TYR A 18 1.71 11.40 10.60
C TYR A 18 1.33 9.96 10.91
N ALA A 19 1.42 9.08 9.92
CA ALA A 19 1.38 7.65 10.13
C ALA A 19 2.80 7.15 10.36
N CYS A 20 3.05 6.42 11.45
CA CYS A 20 4.37 5.90 11.76
C CYS A 20 4.31 4.38 11.84
N LYS A 21 4.94 3.69 10.87
CA LYS A 21 4.97 2.23 10.77
C LYS A 21 6.20 1.70 11.48
N ARG A 22 5.99 0.89 12.51
CA ARG A 22 7.05 0.18 13.24
C ARG A 22 7.22 -1.23 12.68
N ILE A 23 8.44 -1.61 12.39
CA ILE A 23 8.82 -2.94 11.89
C ILE A 23 9.88 -3.52 12.83
N ASP A 24 9.64 -4.72 13.38
CA ASP A 24 10.64 -5.44 14.15
C ASP A 24 11.65 -6.09 13.20
N ILE A 25 12.91 -5.64 13.29
CA ILE A 25 14.05 -6.10 12.49
C ILE A 25 15.06 -6.92 13.29
N SER A 26 14.73 -7.28 14.54
CA SER A 26 15.64 -8.00 15.45
C SER A 26 16.13 -9.34 14.92
N LYS A 27 15.39 -9.96 14.00
CA LYS A 27 15.71 -11.26 13.37
C LYS A 27 16.26 -11.13 11.95
N MET A 28 16.54 -9.92 11.48
CA MET A 28 17.03 -9.68 10.14
C MET A 28 18.55 -9.82 10.05
N GLN A 29 19.02 -10.34 8.93
CA GLN A 29 20.45 -10.36 8.61
C GLN A 29 20.91 -8.97 8.11
N LYS A 30 22.21 -8.69 8.20
CA LYS A 30 22.78 -7.39 7.76
C LYS A 30 22.49 -7.08 6.29
N ALA A 31 22.50 -8.09 5.42
CA ALA A 31 22.18 -7.92 4.00
C ALA A 31 20.71 -7.49 3.80
N GLU A 32 19.78 -8.14 4.50
CA GLU A 32 18.34 -7.81 4.45
C GLU A 32 18.07 -6.38 4.96
N LEU A 33 18.81 -5.94 5.98
CA LEU A 33 18.71 -4.59 6.51
C LEU A 33 19.22 -3.55 5.50
N ALA A 34 20.34 -3.85 4.81
CA ALA A 34 20.87 -2.98 3.76
C ALA A 34 19.89 -2.83 2.59
N ASP A 35 19.25 -3.93 2.17
CA ASP A 35 18.19 -3.91 1.14
C ASP A 35 17.00 -3.06 1.57
N ALA A 36 16.59 -3.18 2.83
CA ALA A 36 15.52 -2.37 3.41
C ALA A 36 15.83 -0.88 3.39
N VAL A 37 17.03 -0.50 3.80
CA VAL A 37 17.48 0.90 3.80
C VAL A 37 17.52 1.46 2.38
N ASN A 38 17.99 0.66 1.41
CA ASN A 38 18.00 1.07 0.00
C ASN A 38 16.59 1.25 -0.55
N GLU A 39 15.66 0.35 -0.20
CA GLU A 39 14.25 0.47 -0.59
C GLU A 39 13.59 1.73 0.00
N ILE A 40 13.86 2.05 1.26
CA ILE A 40 13.43 3.29 1.90
C ILE A 40 13.95 4.52 1.15
N ARG A 41 15.21 4.49 0.72
CA ARG A 41 15.79 5.56 -0.11
C ARG A 41 15.01 5.78 -1.40
N ILE A 42 14.67 4.70 -2.10
CA ILE A 42 13.88 4.76 -3.33
C ILE A 42 12.50 5.35 -3.03
N LEU A 43 11.82 4.87 -1.97
CA LEU A 43 10.51 5.36 -1.58
C LEU A 43 10.52 6.84 -1.18
N SER A 44 11.59 7.32 -0.55
CA SER A 44 11.74 8.72 -0.15
C SER A 44 11.85 9.70 -1.34
N SER A 45 12.27 9.20 -2.51
CA SER A 45 12.36 10.00 -3.74
C SER A 45 11.02 10.14 -4.47
N ILE A 46 10.02 9.31 -4.16
CA ILE A 46 8.73 9.31 -4.82
C ILE A 46 7.86 10.45 -4.26
N LYS A 47 7.50 11.40 -5.13
CA LYS A 47 6.53 12.46 -4.82
C LYS A 47 5.44 12.44 -5.86
N HIS A 48 4.25 11.97 -5.48
CA HIS A 48 3.11 11.89 -6.39
C HIS A 48 1.80 12.11 -5.61
N PRO A 49 0.82 12.83 -6.14
CA PRO A 49 -0.44 13.12 -5.43
C PRO A 49 -1.21 11.87 -5.03
N TYR A 50 -1.08 10.78 -5.78
CA TYR A 50 -1.80 9.52 -5.57
C TYR A 50 -0.94 8.38 -5.02
N ILE A 51 0.17 8.73 -4.38
CA ILE A 51 1.00 7.80 -3.61
C ILE A 51 1.15 8.39 -2.20
N VAL A 52 1.04 7.55 -1.17
CA VAL A 52 1.25 7.97 0.22
C VAL A 52 2.65 8.52 0.37
N GLY A 53 2.76 9.78 0.81
CA GLY A 53 4.02 10.47 0.97
C GLY A 53 4.88 9.84 2.06
N PHE A 54 6.16 9.68 1.78
CA PHE A 54 7.17 9.28 2.74
C PHE A 54 7.87 10.53 3.28
N TYR A 55 8.10 10.59 4.59
CA TYR A 55 8.75 11.74 5.23
C TYR A 55 10.11 11.40 5.82
N ASP A 56 10.21 10.30 6.57
CA ASP A 56 11.44 9.94 7.28
C ASP A 56 11.48 8.45 7.64
N ALA A 57 12.67 7.92 7.93
CA ALA A 57 12.85 6.61 8.54
C ALA A 57 14.07 6.61 9.47
N PHE A 58 13.94 5.92 10.59
CA PHE A 58 15.01 5.82 11.58
C PHE A 58 14.98 4.48 12.31
N LEU A 59 16.15 4.11 12.85
CA LEU A 59 16.30 2.94 13.70
C LEU A 59 16.10 3.33 15.17
N ALA A 60 15.48 2.44 15.93
CA ALA A 60 15.24 2.62 17.36
C ALA A 60 15.52 1.32 18.14
N ARG A 61 15.54 1.43 19.49
CA ARG A 61 15.78 0.32 20.42
C ARG A 61 17.05 -0.48 20.09
N ARG A 62 18.19 0.21 19.98
CA ARG A 62 19.50 -0.38 19.64
C ARG A 62 19.44 -1.14 18.31
N ASP A 63 18.87 -0.49 17.29
CA ASP A 63 18.77 -1.00 15.91
C ASP A 63 17.97 -2.29 15.75
N ARG A 64 17.00 -2.51 16.65
CA ARG A 64 16.08 -3.66 16.55
C ARG A 64 14.73 -3.32 15.95
N GLU A 65 14.43 -2.03 15.81
CA GLU A 65 13.18 -1.53 15.23
C GLU A 65 13.48 -0.52 14.14
N LEU A 66 12.82 -0.70 12.99
CA LEU A 66 12.77 0.29 11.93
C LEU A 66 11.43 1.02 12.01
N TRP A 67 11.51 2.34 12.07
CA TRP A 67 10.36 3.23 12.09
C TRP A 67 10.31 4.01 10.77
N ILE A 68 9.15 4.03 10.13
CA ILE A 68 8.91 4.73 8.86
C ILE A 68 7.80 5.75 9.07
N VAL A 69 8.09 7.03 8.84
CA VAL A 69 7.14 8.14 8.97
C VAL A 69 6.56 8.48 7.61
N MET A 70 5.24 8.45 7.52
CA MET A 70 4.49 8.60 6.27
C MET A 70 3.34 9.60 6.44
N GLU A 71 2.80 10.04 5.31
CA GLU A 71 1.58 10.82 5.24
C GLU A 71 0.41 10.12 5.94
N MET A 72 -0.34 10.87 6.75
CA MET A 72 -1.52 10.37 7.44
C MET A 72 -2.75 10.52 6.55
N CYS A 73 -3.25 9.43 6.01
CA CYS A 73 -4.54 9.38 5.32
C CYS A 73 -5.64 9.07 6.34
N GLY A 74 -6.32 10.10 6.82
CA GLY A 74 -7.26 10.01 7.95
C GLY A 74 -8.68 9.54 7.59
N CYS A 75 -9.01 9.37 6.31
CA CYS A 75 -10.37 9.06 5.85
C CYS A 75 -10.61 7.56 5.59
N GLY A 76 -9.69 6.70 6.04
CA GLY A 76 -9.76 5.25 5.89
C GLY A 76 -9.21 4.76 4.54
N ASP A 77 -9.70 3.62 4.09
CA ASP A 77 -9.26 2.93 2.87
C ASP A 77 -10.44 2.54 1.96
N LEU A 78 -10.15 2.08 0.75
CA LEU A 78 -11.18 1.66 -0.20
C LEU A 78 -11.95 0.42 0.28
N ALA A 79 -11.32 -0.51 1.02
CA ALA A 79 -12.03 -1.68 1.54
C ALA A 79 -13.15 -1.26 2.52
N SER A 80 -12.83 -0.36 3.44
CA SER A 80 -13.81 0.25 4.36
C SER A 80 -14.89 1.03 3.62
N LYS A 81 -14.53 1.73 2.52
CA LYS A 81 -15.48 2.46 1.68
C LYS A 81 -16.43 1.50 0.96
N VAL A 82 -15.92 0.44 0.31
CA VAL A 82 -16.73 -0.60 -0.35
C VAL A 82 -17.71 -1.23 0.65
N GLU A 83 -17.21 -1.64 1.82
CA GLU A 83 -18.04 -2.26 2.86
C GLU A 83 -19.16 -1.32 3.34
N ARG A 84 -18.87 -0.03 3.49
CA ARG A 84 -19.88 0.98 3.86
C ARG A 84 -20.99 1.09 2.82
N TYR A 85 -20.66 1.09 1.51
CA TYR A 85 -21.65 1.12 0.43
C TYR A 85 -22.44 -0.18 0.37
N ARG A 86 -21.80 -1.34 0.54
CA ARG A 86 -22.43 -2.66 0.61
C ARG A 86 -23.47 -2.73 1.73
N LYS A 87 -23.12 -2.29 2.94
CA LYS A 87 -24.04 -2.23 4.08
C LYS A 87 -25.26 -1.31 3.83
N LYS A 88 -25.04 -0.21 3.13
CA LYS A 88 -26.12 0.71 2.74
C LYS A 88 -26.95 0.21 1.55
N ARG A 89 -26.59 -0.90 0.92
CA ARG A 89 -27.22 -1.41 -0.32
C ARG A 89 -27.28 -0.35 -1.43
N LYS A 90 -26.22 0.46 -1.59
CA LYS A 90 -26.12 1.53 -2.60
C LYS A 90 -24.82 1.38 -3.34
N TYR A 91 -24.84 1.60 -4.66
CA TYR A 91 -23.62 1.64 -5.47
C TYR A 91 -22.93 3.00 -5.36
N MET A 92 -21.66 3.03 -5.69
CA MET A 92 -20.90 4.28 -5.80
C MET A 92 -21.33 5.02 -7.06
N ASP A 93 -21.23 6.35 -7.02
CA ASP A 93 -21.40 7.17 -8.22
C ASP A 93 -20.31 6.82 -9.25
N GLU A 94 -20.69 6.69 -10.52
CA GLU A 94 -19.77 6.30 -11.60
C GLU A 94 -18.59 7.28 -11.72
N ARG A 95 -18.83 8.58 -11.54
CA ARG A 95 -17.77 9.60 -11.59
C ARG A 95 -16.74 9.40 -10.48
N VAL A 96 -17.17 8.97 -9.30
CA VAL A 96 -16.27 8.65 -8.18
C VAL A 96 -15.46 7.40 -8.49
N VAL A 97 -16.07 6.37 -9.07
CA VAL A 97 -15.37 5.14 -9.48
C VAL A 97 -14.30 5.46 -10.52
N TRP A 98 -14.66 6.22 -11.57
CA TRP A 98 -13.72 6.64 -12.61
C TRP A 98 -12.58 7.50 -12.04
N SER A 99 -12.89 8.47 -11.18
CA SER A 99 -11.88 9.30 -10.54
C SER A 99 -10.87 8.46 -9.76
N HIS A 100 -11.34 7.53 -8.92
CA HIS A 100 -10.45 6.66 -8.15
C HIS A 100 -9.63 5.73 -9.05
N PHE A 101 -10.24 5.18 -10.11
CA PHE A 101 -9.55 4.32 -11.07
C PHE A 101 -8.39 5.07 -11.77
N ILE A 102 -8.66 6.26 -12.31
CA ILE A 102 -7.64 7.08 -12.97
C ILE A 102 -6.51 7.40 -12.00
N GLN A 103 -6.82 7.85 -10.79
CA GLN A 103 -5.84 8.17 -9.75
C GLN A 103 -4.96 6.98 -9.37
N MET A 104 -5.54 5.77 -9.26
CA MET A 104 -4.77 4.54 -9.05
C MET A 104 -3.85 4.23 -10.22
N CYS A 105 -4.33 4.40 -11.47
CA CYS A 105 -3.51 4.19 -12.66
C CYS A 105 -2.32 5.16 -12.73
N GLU A 106 -2.54 6.45 -12.46
CA GLU A 106 -1.48 7.47 -12.46
C GLU A 106 -0.45 7.22 -11.36
N GLY A 107 -0.89 6.88 -10.14
CA GLY A 107 0.01 6.50 -9.05
C GLY A 107 0.82 5.25 -9.39
N LEU A 108 0.17 4.24 -9.98
CA LEU A 108 0.85 3.00 -10.39
C LEU A 108 1.84 3.24 -11.54
N GLN A 109 1.48 4.06 -12.51
CA GLN A 109 2.38 4.48 -13.59
C GLN A 109 3.66 5.09 -13.03
N CYS A 110 3.55 6.03 -12.09
CA CYS A 110 4.69 6.65 -11.44
C CYS A 110 5.63 5.63 -10.78
N LEU A 111 5.10 4.59 -10.11
CA LEU A 111 5.89 3.51 -9.54
C LEU A 111 6.59 2.68 -10.63
N HIS A 112 5.85 2.29 -11.67
CA HIS A 112 6.36 1.45 -12.75
C HIS A 112 7.46 2.15 -13.60
N GLU A 113 7.36 3.46 -13.82
CA GLU A 113 8.40 4.25 -14.48
C GLU A 113 9.71 4.24 -13.69
N GLN A 114 9.64 4.21 -12.36
CA GLN A 114 10.77 4.06 -11.45
C GLN A 114 11.20 2.58 -11.23
N LYS A 115 10.66 1.64 -12.02
CA LYS A 115 10.94 0.19 -11.94
C LYS A 115 10.53 -0.43 -10.60
N ILE A 116 9.56 0.16 -9.93
CA ILE A 116 9.01 -0.35 -8.67
C ILE A 116 7.73 -1.11 -8.95
N VAL A 117 7.69 -2.38 -8.56
CA VAL A 117 6.49 -3.22 -8.58
C VAL A 117 5.90 -3.24 -7.19
N HIS A 118 4.61 -2.90 -7.06
CA HIS A 118 3.96 -2.76 -5.74
C HIS A 118 3.73 -4.10 -5.02
N ARG A 119 3.27 -5.13 -5.74
CA ARG A 119 3.08 -6.52 -5.28
C ARG A 119 1.97 -6.76 -4.25
N ASP A 120 1.22 -5.76 -3.84
CA ASP A 120 0.12 -5.90 -2.87
C ASP A 120 -0.99 -4.86 -3.10
N ILE A 121 -1.31 -4.60 -4.37
CA ILE A 121 -2.45 -3.75 -4.72
C ILE A 121 -3.73 -4.47 -4.29
N LYS A 122 -4.49 -3.82 -3.41
CA LYS A 122 -5.79 -4.28 -2.89
C LYS A 122 -6.53 -3.11 -2.23
N ALA A 123 -7.85 -3.23 -2.06
CA ALA A 123 -8.68 -2.17 -1.51
C ALA A 123 -8.20 -1.64 -0.14
N ALA A 124 -7.66 -2.49 0.72
CA ALA A 124 -7.13 -2.11 2.04
C ALA A 124 -5.82 -1.30 1.98
N ASN A 125 -5.10 -1.31 0.84
CA ASN A 125 -3.85 -0.58 0.65
C ASN A 125 -4.03 0.70 -0.20
N ILE A 126 -5.26 1.03 -0.56
CA ILE A 126 -5.61 2.29 -1.23
C ILE A 126 -6.32 3.18 -0.21
N PHE A 127 -5.64 4.22 0.23
CA PHE A 127 -6.11 5.11 1.28
C PHE A 127 -6.88 6.30 0.72
N LEU A 128 -7.75 6.87 1.54
CA LEU A 128 -8.58 8.03 1.20
C LEU A 128 -7.98 9.28 1.85
N ALA A 129 -7.72 10.29 1.05
CA ALA A 129 -7.31 11.61 1.50
C ALA A 129 -8.53 12.48 1.85
N ALA A 130 -8.30 13.59 2.56
CA ALA A 130 -9.36 14.48 3.03
C ALA A 130 -10.12 15.19 1.89
N ASP A 131 -9.46 15.40 0.74
CA ASP A 131 -10.05 15.97 -0.47
C ASP A 131 -10.88 14.97 -1.30
N GLY A 132 -10.97 13.71 -0.84
CA GLY A 132 -11.66 12.63 -1.51
C GLY A 132 -10.83 11.89 -2.56
N SER A 133 -9.59 12.27 -2.77
CA SER A 133 -8.66 11.53 -3.64
C SER A 133 -8.22 10.22 -3.00
N VAL A 134 -7.66 9.31 -3.82
CA VAL A 134 -7.06 8.06 -3.34
C VAL A 134 -5.54 8.11 -3.44
N LYS A 135 -4.88 7.38 -2.52
CA LYS A 135 -3.43 7.24 -2.49
C LYS A 135 -3.04 5.78 -2.33
N ILE A 136 -2.17 5.32 -3.22
CA ILE A 136 -1.54 4.00 -3.11
C ILE A 136 -0.58 4.04 -1.92
N GLY A 137 -0.75 3.12 -0.98
CA GLY A 137 0.12 3.01 0.18
C GLY A 137 0.54 1.58 0.48
N ASP A 138 1.19 1.38 1.60
CA ASP A 138 1.80 0.11 2.00
C ASP A 138 2.75 -0.48 0.94
N LEU A 139 3.61 0.38 0.39
CA LEU A 139 4.74 -0.04 -0.43
C LEU A 139 5.59 -0.98 0.43
N ASN A 140 5.61 -2.26 0.05
CA ASN A 140 6.03 -3.37 0.91
C ASN A 140 7.54 -3.46 1.13
N VAL A 141 8.12 -2.53 1.90
CA VAL A 141 9.49 -2.62 2.42
C VAL A 141 9.71 -3.97 3.13
N SER A 142 8.73 -4.45 3.88
CA SER A 142 8.87 -5.67 4.70
C SER A 142 8.73 -7.00 3.95
N LYS A 143 8.09 -7.05 2.79
CA LYS A 143 7.91 -8.30 2.02
C LYS A 143 9.10 -8.63 1.14
N ARG A 144 9.80 -7.62 0.59
CA ARG A 144 11.07 -7.81 -0.12
C ARG A 144 12.17 -8.32 0.80
N MET A 145 12.20 -7.81 2.04
CA MET A 145 13.17 -8.16 3.06
C MET A 145 13.22 -9.67 3.41
N LYS A 146 12.23 -10.45 3.05
CA LYS A 146 12.16 -11.88 3.44
C LYS A 146 12.50 -12.86 2.32
N GLY A 147 12.87 -12.40 1.11
CA GLY A 147 13.11 -13.32 -0.01
C GLY A 147 11.93 -14.27 -0.29
N ALA A 148 10.81 -14.01 0.33
CA ALA A 148 9.68 -14.92 0.34
C ALA A 148 8.95 -14.83 -0.99
N LEU A 149 9.12 -15.84 -1.81
CA LEU A 149 8.03 -16.29 -2.68
C LEU A 149 6.74 -16.20 -1.86
N LEU A 150 5.73 -15.50 -2.42
CA LEU A 150 4.45 -15.17 -1.79
C LEU A 150 3.61 -16.40 -1.36
N ARG A 151 4.17 -17.31 -0.53
CA ARG A 151 3.49 -18.53 -0.06
C ARG A 151 2.62 -18.33 1.17
N THR A 152 2.56 -17.13 1.77
CA THR A 152 1.78 -16.91 3.00
C THR A 152 1.00 -15.61 2.95
N GLN A 153 0.04 -15.52 2.04
CA GLN A 153 -1.10 -14.65 2.31
C GLN A 153 -2.11 -15.47 3.13
N ILE A 154 -2.20 -15.17 4.42
CA ILE A 154 -3.36 -15.52 5.24
C ILE A 154 -4.49 -14.60 4.73
N GLY A 155 -5.34 -15.11 3.85
CA GLY A 155 -6.47 -14.40 3.27
C GLY A 155 -6.77 -14.88 1.85
N THR A 156 -7.99 -14.63 1.37
CA THR A 156 -8.41 -15.04 0.02
C THR A 156 -7.72 -14.12 -1.00
N PRO A 157 -7.04 -14.66 -2.03
CA PRO A 157 -6.19 -13.90 -2.94
C PRO A 157 -7.01 -13.29 -4.11
N TYR A 158 -8.02 -12.51 -3.79
CA TYR A 158 -8.98 -11.93 -4.77
C TYR A 158 -8.35 -11.09 -5.89
N TYR A 159 -7.14 -10.58 -5.68
CA TYR A 159 -6.45 -9.68 -6.62
C TYR A 159 -5.25 -10.33 -7.28
N MET A 160 -5.02 -11.62 -7.03
CA MET A 160 -3.85 -12.33 -7.56
C MET A 160 -4.02 -12.62 -9.05
N SER A 161 -3.01 -12.26 -9.83
CA SER A 161 -2.99 -12.50 -11.27
C SER A 161 -2.76 -13.99 -11.60
N PRO A 162 -3.21 -14.46 -12.78
CA PRO A 162 -3.07 -15.86 -13.16
C PRO A 162 -1.63 -16.37 -13.15
N GLU A 163 -0.67 -15.54 -13.60
CA GLU A 163 0.74 -15.92 -13.61
C GLU A 163 1.30 -16.10 -12.20
N VAL A 164 0.84 -15.29 -11.22
CA VAL A 164 1.27 -15.42 -9.83
C VAL A 164 0.65 -16.67 -9.19
N TRP A 165 -0.58 -17.01 -9.52
CA TRP A 165 -1.20 -18.28 -9.15
C TRP A 165 -0.40 -19.48 -9.66
N LEU A 166 0.15 -19.39 -10.87
CA LEU A 166 0.97 -20.42 -11.52
C LEU A 166 2.44 -20.38 -11.06
N ASN A 167 2.75 -19.66 -9.95
CA ASN A 167 4.11 -19.50 -9.40
C ASN A 167 5.13 -18.91 -10.42
N LYS A 168 4.67 -18.15 -11.41
CA LYS A 168 5.53 -17.38 -12.29
C LYS A 168 6.02 -16.10 -11.60
N PRO A 169 7.13 -15.50 -12.04
CA PRO A 169 7.63 -14.26 -11.47
C PRO A 169 6.59 -13.14 -11.53
N TYR A 170 6.51 -12.37 -10.45
CA TYR A 170 5.65 -11.18 -10.38
C TYR A 170 6.16 -10.09 -11.31
N SER A 171 5.29 -9.45 -12.05
CA SER A 171 5.60 -8.41 -13.03
C SER A 171 4.75 -7.15 -12.83
N PHE A 172 5.03 -6.11 -13.61
CA PHE A 172 4.17 -4.91 -13.68
C PHE A 172 2.72 -5.27 -14.08
N GLY A 173 2.55 -6.29 -14.94
CA GLY A 173 1.23 -6.76 -15.35
C GLY A 173 0.38 -7.30 -14.19
N ALA A 174 1.00 -7.88 -13.16
CA ALA A 174 0.28 -8.35 -11.98
C ALA A 174 -0.32 -7.21 -11.15
N ASP A 175 0.36 -6.06 -11.05
CA ASP A 175 -0.20 -4.86 -10.43
C ASP A 175 -1.38 -4.31 -11.26
N VAL A 176 -1.25 -4.29 -12.59
CA VAL A 176 -2.32 -3.84 -13.52
C VAL A 176 -3.55 -4.74 -13.39
N TRP A 177 -3.37 -6.07 -13.32
CA TRP A 177 -4.44 -7.03 -13.04
C TRP A 177 -5.16 -6.69 -11.73
N ALA A 178 -4.40 -6.41 -10.66
CA ALA A 178 -4.96 -6.08 -9.35
C ALA A 178 -5.77 -4.78 -9.37
N VAL A 179 -5.33 -3.75 -10.13
CA VAL A 179 -6.12 -2.52 -10.35
C VAL A 179 -7.40 -2.81 -11.11
N GLY A 180 -7.38 -3.71 -12.11
CA GLY A 180 -8.60 -4.18 -12.79
C GLY A 180 -9.59 -4.87 -11.85
N CYS A 181 -9.09 -5.74 -10.96
CA CYS A 181 -9.93 -6.35 -9.92
C CYS A 181 -10.53 -5.31 -8.96
N LEU A 182 -9.77 -4.28 -8.59
CA LEU A 182 -10.26 -3.17 -7.78
C LEU A 182 -11.34 -2.36 -8.49
N ALA A 183 -11.16 -2.05 -9.78
CA ALA A 183 -12.17 -1.35 -10.56
C ALA A 183 -13.50 -2.11 -10.58
N TYR A 184 -13.44 -3.43 -10.79
CA TYR A 184 -14.63 -4.29 -10.68
C TYR A 184 -15.24 -4.22 -9.29
N GLU A 185 -14.42 -4.32 -8.23
CA GLU A 185 -14.91 -4.29 -6.84
C GLU A 185 -15.56 -2.95 -6.49
N LEU A 186 -15.06 -1.83 -6.97
CA LEU A 186 -15.69 -0.52 -6.79
C LEU A 186 -17.08 -0.44 -7.45
N CYS A 187 -17.24 -1.07 -8.62
CA CYS A 187 -18.52 -1.12 -9.33
C CYS A 187 -19.50 -2.12 -8.70
N ALA A 188 -19.03 -3.35 -8.42
CA ALA A 188 -19.88 -4.47 -8.01
C ALA A 188 -20.00 -4.64 -6.48
N LEU A 189 -19.20 -3.91 -5.68
CA LEU A 189 -19.08 -3.99 -4.22
C LEU A 189 -18.68 -5.39 -3.73
N ARG A 190 -18.05 -6.18 -4.58
CA ARG A 190 -17.50 -7.51 -4.32
C ARG A 190 -16.34 -7.78 -5.28
N PRO A 191 -15.34 -8.58 -4.90
CA PRO A 191 -14.26 -8.93 -5.81
C PRO A 191 -14.76 -9.73 -7.02
N PRO A 192 -14.03 -9.71 -8.16
CA PRO A 192 -14.42 -10.42 -9.39
C PRO A 192 -14.26 -11.94 -9.27
N PHE A 193 -13.31 -12.39 -8.47
CA PHE A 193 -13.00 -13.80 -8.24
C PHE A 193 -13.18 -14.14 -6.76
N VAL A 194 -13.95 -15.18 -6.45
CA VAL A 194 -14.32 -15.65 -5.11
C VAL A 194 -14.20 -17.17 -5.03
#